data_69008afc0c22d9268922cfd705ac48a7
#
_entry.id   69008afc0c22d9268922cfd705ac48a7
#
_cell.length_a   1.000
_cell.length_b   1.000
_cell.length_c   1.000
_cell.angle_alpha   90.00
_cell.angle_beta   90.00
_cell.angle_gamma   90.00
#
_symmetry.space_group_name_H-M   'P 1'
#
loop_
_entity.id
_entity.type
_entity.pdbx_description
1 polymer ?
#
loop_
_entity_poly.entity_id
_entity_poly.type
_entity_poly.pdbx_seq_one_letter_code
_entity_poly.pdbx_strand_id
1 'polypeptide(L)'
;MKAYFDSAVLIKLYVAEPNSAEATRWVQKYKSLLIFTPLQELEVRNAIRLKAARKEITDDELRKALRHIKVDFDAGFLERPALDWPQVWQKAEELSARYGRESHSRTLDTLHVAMACCLGLGDFVTFDLRQAALAKKAGLRVKP
;
A
#
# COMPACT_ATOMS: atom_id res chain seq x y z
N MET A 1 -5.03 9.58 -13.44
CA MET A 1 -5.75 8.59 -12.65
C MET A 1 -4.85 8.08 -11.53
N LYS A 2 -5.33 8.08 -10.32
CA LYS A 2 -4.58 7.61 -9.16
C LYS A 2 -5.04 6.22 -8.74
N ALA A 3 -4.14 5.45 -8.16
CA ALA A 3 -4.43 4.13 -7.61
C ALA A 3 -3.94 4.02 -6.18
N TYR A 4 -4.53 3.12 -5.44
CA TYR A 4 -4.03 2.71 -4.13
C TYR A 4 -3.13 1.50 -4.32
N PHE A 5 -1.91 1.60 -3.84
CA PHE A 5 -0.96 0.49 -3.87
C PHE A 5 -0.84 -0.12 -2.49
N ASP A 6 -1.02 -1.43 -2.39
CA ASP A 6 -0.77 -2.15 -1.16
C ASP A 6 0.69 -1.95 -0.70
N SER A 7 0.90 -1.90 0.61
CA SER A 7 2.23 -1.68 1.19
C SER A 7 3.26 -2.72 0.71
N ALA A 8 2.83 -3.98 0.52
CA ALA A 8 3.71 -5.02 -0.01
C ALA A 8 4.16 -4.76 -1.46
N VAL A 9 3.38 -4.01 -2.23
CA VAL A 9 3.80 -3.56 -3.57
C VAL A 9 4.77 -2.39 -3.46
N LEU A 10 4.47 -1.44 -2.56
CA LEU A 10 5.30 -0.24 -2.37
C LEU A 10 6.71 -0.57 -1.89
N ILE A 11 6.87 -1.54 -0.99
CA ILE A 11 8.19 -1.93 -0.49
C ILE A 11 9.11 -2.40 -1.62
N LYS A 12 8.55 -3.03 -2.65
CA LYS A 12 9.29 -3.53 -3.81
C LYS A 12 9.94 -2.42 -4.66
N LEU A 13 9.51 -1.17 -4.45
CA LEU A 13 10.11 -0.01 -5.11
C LEU A 13 11.41 0.44 -4.43
N TYR A 14 11.61 0.07 -3.17
CA TYR A 14 12.71 0.57 -2.34
C TYR A 14 13.71 -0.50 -1.95
N VAL A 15 13.31 -1.76 -1.97
CA VAL A 15 14.20 -2.91 -1.76
C VAL A 15 13.94 -3.95 -2.84
N ALA A 16 15.01 -4.64 -3.26
CA ALA A 16 14.90 -5.68 -4.29
C ALA A 16 14.19 -6.91 -3.70
N GLU A 17 13.08 -7.27 -4.32
CA GLU A 17 12.28 -8.44 -3.98
C GLU A 17 11.77 -9.10 -5.27
N PRO A 18 11.26 -10.35 -5.20
CA PRO A 18 10.50 -10.90 -6.32
C PRO A 18 9.38 -9.94 -6.73
N ASN A 19 9.15 -9.79 -8.02
CA ASN A 19 8.16 -8.89 -8.61
C ASN A 19 8.46 -7.39 -8.47
N SER A 20 9.67 -6.99 -8.07
CA SER A 20 10.02 -5.54 -8.03
C SER A 20 9.90 -4.88 -9.40
N ALA A 21 10.32 -5.55 -10.48
CA ALA A 21 10.18 -5.02 -11.82
C ALA A 21 8.71 -4.85 -12.22
N GLU A 22 7.85 -5.79 -11.86
CA GLU A 22 6.41 -5.71 -12.12
C GLU A 22 5.77 -4.57 -11.31
N ALA A 23 6.12 -4.44 -10.03
CA ALA A 23 5.65 -3.33 -9.20
C ALA A 23 5.99 -1.98 -9.81
N THR A 24 7.23 -1.81 -10.27
CA THR A 24 7.68 -0.59 -10.95
C THR A 24 6.85 -0.31 -12.21
N ARG A 25 6.60 -1.33 -13.02
CA ARG A 25 5.77 -1.16 -14.23
C ARG A 25 4.35 -0.69 -13.89
N TRP A 26 3.75 -1.23 -12.83
CA TRP A 26 2.42 -0.80 -12.40
C TRP A 26 2.40 0.64 -11.93
N VAL A 27 3.38 1.06 -11.14
CA VAL A 27 3.50 2.47 -10.71
C VAL A 27 3.64 3.40 -11.93
N GLN A 28 4.48 3.04 -12.89
CA GLN A 28 4.70 3.84 -14.09
C GLN A 28 3.44 4.01 -14.95
N LYS A 29 2.53 3.05 -14.94
CA LYS A 29 1.28 3.13 -15.70
C LYS A 29 0.38 4.28 -15.26
N TYR A 30 0.41 4.64 -14.00
CA TYR A 30 -0.49 5.66 -13.46
C TYR A 30 -0.02 7.09 -13.68
N LYS A 31 1.25 7.31 -13.98
CA LYS A 31 1.84 8.63 -14.33
C LYS A 31 1.39 9.77 -13.41
N SER A 32 1.13 9.48 -12.15
CA SER A 32 0.64 10.45 -11.18
C SER A 32 1.39 10.32 -9.87
N LEU A 33 1.11 11.24 -8.94
CA LEU A 33 1.65 11.14 -7.59
C LEU A 33 1.23 9.82 -6.95
N LEU A 34 2.17 9.19 -6.28
CA LEU A 34 1.94 7.96 -5.56
C LEU A 34 1.42 8.28 -4.17
N ILE A 35 0.25 7.74 -3.84
CA ILE A 35 -0.37 7.96 -2.53
C ILE A 35 0.36 7.14 -1.46
N PHE A 36 0.72 7.81 -0.38
CA PHE A 36 1.34 7.19 0.79
C PHE A 36 0.58 7.64 2.05
N THR A 37 -0.34 6.81 2.52
CA THR A 37 -1.05 7.04 3.77
C THR A 37 -0.12 6.82 4.96
N PRO A 38 -0.45 7.32 6.16
CA PRO A 38 0.35 7.02 7.37
C PRO A 38 0.53 5.53 7.64
N LEU A 39 -0.49 4.72 7.35
CA LEU A 39 -0.38 3.27 7.51
C LEU A 39 0.62 2.67 6.52
N GLN A 40 0.56 3.07 5.26
CA GLN A 40 1.53 2.62 4.25
C GLN A 40 2.95 3.04 4.62
N GLU A 41 3.14 4.28 5.08
CA GLU A 41 4.46 4.74 5.51
C GLU A 41 5.03 3.88 6.64
N LEU A 42 4.21 3.62 7.66
CA LEU A 42 4.64 2.79 8.79
C LEU A 42 4.96 1.37 8.35
N GLU A 43 4.08 0.76 7.58
CA GLU A 43 4.26 -0.62 7.14
C GLU A 43 5.49 -0.79 6.25
N VAL A 44 5.69 0.12 5.29
CA VAL A 44 6.85 0.07 4.38
C VAL A 44 8.14 0.24 5.17
N ARG A 45 8.24 1.27 6.01
CA ARG A 45 9.45 1.51 6.82
C ARG A 45 9.70 0.37 7.79
N ASN A 46 8.66 -0.11 8.46
CA ASN A 46 8.80 -1.23 9.39
C ASN A 46 9.25 -2.51 8.69
N ALA A 47 8.69 -2.80 7.52
CA ALA A 47 9.08 -3.97 6.74
C ALA A 47 10.56 -3.90 6.31
N ILE A 48 11.05 -2.73 5.91
CA ILE A 48 12.47 -2.53 5.57
C ILE A 48 13.34 -2.76 6.81
N ARG A 49 12.94 -2.23 7.98
CA ARG A 49 13.68 -2.44 9.24
C ARG A 49 13.70 -3.91 9.65
N LEU A 50 12.60 -4.63 9.46
CA LEU A 50 12.55 -6.07 9.74
C LEU A 50 13.46 -6.88 8.82
N LYS A 51 13.57 -6.49 7.54
CA LYS A 51 14.52 -7.13 6.62
C LYS A 51 15.96 -6.96 7.11
N ALA A 52 16.33 -5.78 7.58
CA ALA A 52 17.65 -5.54 8.15
C ALA A 52 17.87 -6.38 9.43
N ALA A 53 16.87 -6.44 10.31
CA ALA A 53 16.93 -7.23 11.53
C ALA A 53 17.12 -8.73 11.23
N ARG A 54 16.52 -9.23 10.15
CA ARG A 54 16.66 -10.61 9.71
C ARG A 54 17.90 -10.84 8.85
N LYS A 55 18.72 -9.81 8.64
CA LYS A 55 19.93 -9.85 7.80
C LYS A 55 19.65 -10.21 6.34
N GLU A 56 18.45 -9.93 5.87
CA GLU A 56 18.09 -10.06 4.46
C GLU A 56 18.64 -8.90 3.63
N ILE A 57 18.85 -7.76 4.25
CA ILE A 57 19.53 -6.59 3.69
C ILE A 57 20.57 -6.08 4.70
N THR A 58 21.55 -5.33 4.21
CA THR A 58 22.56 -4.71 5.06
C THR A 58 22.05 -3.42 5.72
N ASP A 59 22.73 -2.95 6.76
CA ASP A 59 22.40 -1.67 7.39
C ASP A 59 22.57 -0.50 6.41
N ASP A 60 23.53 -0.59 5.49
CA ASP A 60 23.68 0.42 4.44
C ASP A 60 22.52 0.44 3.47
N GLU A 61 22.04 -0.73 3.05
CA GLU A 61 20.86 -0.87 2.21
C GLU A 61 19.60 -0.34 2.92
N LEU A 62 19.47 -0.60 4.22
CA LEU A 62 18.40 -0.02 5.04
C LEU A 62 18.41 1.51 5.00
N ARG A 63 19.58 2.11 5.28
CA ARG A 63 19.73 3.58 5.27
C ARG A 63 19.40 4.16 3.90
N LYS A 64 19.86 3.52 2.83
CA LYS A 64 19.59 3.97 1.46
C LYS A 64 18.11 3.91 1.13
N ALA A 65 17.43 2.83 1.49
CA ALA A 65 16.00 2.66 1.23
C ALA A 65 15.18 3.74 1.96
N LEU A 66 15.44 3.96 3.24
CA LEU A 66 14.73 4.99 4.02
C LEU A 66 15.00 6.39 3.48
N ARG A 67 16.24 6.68 3.08
CA ARG A 67 16.59 7.96 2.45
C ARG A 67 15.88 8.14 1.12
N HIS A 68 15.76 7.10 0.31
CA HIS A 68 15.10 7.15 -0.98
C HIS A 68 13.62 7.53 -0.81
N ILE A 69 12.94 6.97 0.18
CA ILE A 69 11.55 7.33 0.49
C ILE A 69 11.47 8.84 0.82
N LYS A 70 12.37 9.34 1.66
CA LYS A 70 12.39 10.75 2.01
C LYS A 70 12.64 11.64 0.78
N VAL A 71 13.57 11.26 -0.06
CA VAL A 71 13.87 11.99 -1.31
C VAL A 71 12.65 12.04 -2.21
N ASP A 72 11.91 10.94 -2.33
CA ASP A 72 10.70 10.88 -3.16
C ASP A 72 9.58 11.79 -2.61
N PHE A 73 9.43 11.89 -1.29
CA PHE A 73 8.51 12.86 -0.69
C PHE A 73 8.96 14.30 -0.97
N ASP A 74 10.24 14.60 -0.75
CA ASP A 74 10.78 15.95 -0.96
C ASP A 74 10.70 16.37 -2.43
N ALA A 75 10.83 15.43 -3.35
CA ALA A 75 10.72 15.68 -4.79
C ALA A 75 9.27 15.77 -5.28
N GLY A 76 8.29 15.47 -4.43
CA GLY A 76 6.88 15.52 -4.78
C GLY A 76 6.36 14.30 -5.55
N PHE A 77 7.09 13.19 -5.57
CA PHE A 77 6.62 11.94 -6.17
C PHE A 77 5.66 11.17 -5.27
N LEU A 78 5.78 11.35 -3.96
CA LEU A 78 4.89 10.74 -2.96
C LEU A 78 4.00 11.80 -2.34
N GLU A 79 2.74 11.47 -2.13
CA GLU A 79 1.75 12.37 -1.56
C GLU A 79 1.14 11.76 -0.30
N ARG A 80 1.12 12.53 0.79
CA ARG A 80 0.37 12.19 2.00
C ARG A 80 -1.05 12.73 1.84
N PRO A 81 -2.04 11.87 1.62
CA PRO A 81 -3.41 12.33 1.41
C PRO A 81 -4.03 12.77 2.74
N ALA A 82 -4.96 13.72 2.69
CA ALA A 82 -5.83 14.01 3.82
C ALA A 82 -6.85 12.89 3.97
N LEU A 83 -6.99 12.36 5.17
CA LEU A 83 -7.93 11.29 5.50
C LEU A 83 -8.87 11.71 6.62
N ASP A 84 -10.15 11.46 6.43
CA ASP A 84 -11.16 11.53 7.49
C ASP A 84 -11.14 10.19 8.23
N TRP A 85 -10.39 10.11 9.33
CA TRP A 85 -10.21 8.87 10.08
C TRP A 85 -11.51 8.29 10.64
N PRO A 86 -12.44 9.07 11.20
CA PRO A 86 -13.75 8.54 11.58
C PRO A 86 -14.46 7.83 10.43
N GLN A 87 -14.42 8.39 9.24
CA GLN A 87 -15.00 7.77 8.04
C GLN A 87 -14.27 6.49 7.64
N VAL A 88 -12.93 6.47 7.75
CA VAL A 88 -12.13 5.29 7.46
C VAL A 88 -12.49 4.14 8.40
N TRP A 89 -12.57 4.41 9.70
CA TRP A 89 -12.95 3.39 10.68
C TRP A 89 -14.37 2.85 10.43
N GLN A 90 -15.30 3.73 10.14
CA GLN A 90 -16.68 3.34 9.81
C GLN A 90 -16.73 2.46 8.56
N LYS A 91 -15.98 2.84 7.52
CA LYS A 91 -15.90 2.06 6.27
C LYS A 91 -15.25 0.69 6.51
N ALA A 92 -14.18 0.65 7.29
CA ALA A 92 -13.50 -0.59 7.62
C ALA A 92 -14.43 -1.56 8.37
N GLU A 93 -15.18 -1.07 9.34
CA GLU A 93 -16.16 -1.90 10.07
C GLU A 93 -17.26 -2.41 9.14
N GLU A 94 -17.77 -1.57 8.25
CA GLU A 94 -18.76 -1.97 7.26
C GLU A 94 -18.24 -3.09 6.35
N LEU A 95 -17.01 -2.95 5.83
CA LEU A 95 -16.40 -3.95 4.97
C LEU A 95 -16.14 -5.27 5.71
N SER A 96 -15.67 -5.18 6.95
CA SER A 96 -15.45 -6.36 7.81
C SER A 96 -16.74 -7.11 8.05
N ALA A 97 -17.80 -6.39 8.43
CA ALA A 97 -19.10 -7.00 8.72
C ALA A 97 -19.71 -7.69 7.49
N ARG A 98 -19.58 -7.07 6.32
CA ARG A 98 -20.20 -7.60 5.09
C ARG A 98 -19.39 -8.70 4.43
N TYR A 99 -18.07 -8.57 4.40
CA TYR A 99 -17.19 -9.39 3.54
C TYR A 99 -16.04 -10.09 4.27
N GLY A 100 -15.79 -9.76 5.54
CA GLY A 100 -14.62 -10.26 6.26
C GLY A 100 -14.56 -11.78 6.35
N ARG A 101 -15.71 -12.41 6.56
CA ARG A 101 -15.80 -13.87 6.68
C ARG A 101 -15.47 -14.58 5.35
N GLU A 102 -15.91 -14.01 4.24
CA GLU A 102 -15.67 -14.60 2.90
C GLU A 102 -14.24 -14.34 2.41
N SER A 103 -13.73 -13.14 2.63
CA SER A 103 -12.42 -12.73 2.13
C SER A 103 -11.27 -13.19 3.01
N HIS A 104 -11.54 -13.56 4.27
CA HIS A 104 -10.53 -13.87 5.28
C HIS A 104 -9.52 -12.73 5.47
N SER A 105 -9.95 -11.48 5.26
CA SER A 105 -9.09 -10.31 5.36
C SER A 105 -8.74 -10.01 6.81
N ARG A 106 -7.47 -9.63 7.01
CA ARG A 106 -7.00 -9.16 8.32
C ARG A 106 -7.33 -7.69 8.50
N THR A 107 -7.25 -7.22 9.75
CA THR A 107 -7.60 -5.83 10.10
C THR A 107 -6.85 -4.80 9.25
N LEU A 108 -5.53 -4.95 9.08
CA LEU A 108 -4.75 -4.00 8.29
C LEU A 108 -5.13 -4.03 6.81
N ASP A 109 -5.40 -5.21 6.25
CA ASP A 109 -5.87 -5.35 4.87
C ASP A 109 -7.21 -4.63 4.68
N THR A 110 -8.12 -4.79 5.64
CA THR A 110 -9.42 -4.11 5.62
C THR A 110 -9.25 -2.59 5.69
N LEU A 111 -8.32 -2.09 6.51
CA LEU A 111 -8.02 -0.66 6.59
C LEU A 111 -7.48 -0.10 5.27
N HIS A 112 -6.62 -0.83 4.58
CA HIS A 112 -6.12 -0.40 3.27
C HIS A 112 -7.25 -0.23 2.27
N VAL A 113 -8.16 -1.21 2.20
CA VAL A 113 -9.30 -1.13 1.28
C VAL A 113 -10.22 0.02 1.67
N ALA A 114 -10.48 0.19 2.97
CA ALA A 114 -11.31 1.30 3.46
C ALA A 114 -10.71 2.66 3.11
N MET A 115 -9.39 2.83 3.28
CA MET A 115 -8.72 4.08 2.90
C MET A 115 -8.82 4.35 1.40
N ALA A 116 -8.64 3.34 0.57
CA ALA A 116 -8.79 3.48 -0.88
C ALA A 116 -10.21 3.95 -1.24
N CYS A 117 -11.21 3.36 -0.62
CA CYS A 117 -12.61 3.76 -0.83
C CYS A 117 -12.86 5.21 -0.38
N CYS A 118 -12.40 5.58 0.80
CA CYS A 118 -12.61 6.93 1.35
C CYS A 118 -11.86 8.01 0.57
N LEU A 119 -10.74 7.65 -0.05
CA LEU A 119 -9.99 8.55 -0.93
C LEU A 119 -10.58 8.66 -2.34
N GLY A 120 -11.62 7.88 -2.64
CA GLY A 120 -12.24 7.88 -3.96
C GLY A 120 -11.37 7.31 -5.06
N LEU A 121 -10.41 6.45 -4.71
CA LEU A 121 -9.54 5.82 -5.69
C LEU A 121 -10.25 4.63 -6.32
N GLY A 122 -10.22 4.56 -7.65
CA GLY A 122 -10.93 3.49 -8.38
C GLY A 122 -10.13 2.19 -8.50
N ASP A 123 -8.82 2.30 -8.52
CA ASP A 123 -7.92 1.17 -8.74
C ASP A 123 -7.16 0.80 -7.47
N PHE A 124 -7.01 -0.50 -7.26
CA PHE A 124 -6.30 -1.06 -6.13
C PHE A 124 -5.27 -2.08 -6.63
N VAL A 125 -4.00 -1.82 -6.40
CA VAL A 125 -2.89 -2.66 -6.89
C VAL A 125 -2.35 -3.51 -5.74
N THR A 126 -2.49 -4.82 -5.87
CA THR A 126 -2.00 -5.78 -4.87
C THR A 126 -1.65 -7.11 -5.53
N PHE A 127 -0.67 -7.80 -4.96
CA PHE A 127 -0.36 -9.20 -5.31
C PHE A 127 -0.99 -10.20 -4.32
N ASP A 128 -1.64 -9.70 -3.26
CA ASP A 128 -2.28 -10.53 -2.23
C ASP A 128 -3.71 -10.89 -2.66
N LEU A 129 -3.98 -12.18 -2.81
CA LEU A 129 -5.27 -12.68 -3.27
C LEU A 129 -6.43 -12.38 -2.30
N ARG A 130 -6.17 -12.40 -0.99
CA ARG A 130 -7.20 -12.11 0.02
C ARG A 130 -7.60 -10.63 -0.03
N GLN A 131 -6.60 -9.76 -0.11
CA GLN A 131 -6.84 -8.33 -0.22
C GLN A 131 -7.51 -7.98 -1.53
N ALA A 132 -7.09 -8.62 -2.63
CA ALA A 132 -7.74 -8.47 -3.94
C ALA A 132 -9.23 -8.84 -3.88
N ALA A 133 -9.56 -9.94 -3.21
CA ALA A 133 -10.95 -10.37 -3.06
C ALA A 133 -11.80 -9.34 -2.33
N LEU A 134 -11.29 -8.79 -1.22
CA LEU A 134 -12.00 -7.75 -0.47
C LEU A 134 -12.14 -6.46 -1.28
N ALA A 135 -11.08 -6.05 -1.95
CA ALA A 135 -11.09 -4.83 -2.78
C ALA A 135 -12.13 -4.92 -3.90
N LYS A 136 -12.23 -6.07 -4.56
CA LYS A 136 -13.25 -6.31 -5.59
C LYS A 136 -14.67 -6.20 -5.02
N LYS A 137 -14.91 -6.81 -3.85
CA LYS A 137 -16.22 -6.75 -3.19
C LYS A 137 -16.57 -5.32 -2.76
N ALA A 138 -15.58 -4.52 -2.43
CA ALA A 138 -15.74 -3.11 -2.10
C ALA A 138 -15.97 -2.21 -3.32
N GLY A 139 -15.95 -2.77 -4.54
CA GLY A 139 -16.20 -2.04 -5.78
C GLY A 139 -14.95 -1.44 -6.44
N LEU A 140 -13.75 -1.79 -5.98
CA LEU A 140 -12.51 -1.33 -6.58
C LEU A 140 -12.09 -2.22 -7.75
N ARG A 141 -11.42 -1.61 -8.73
CA ARG A 141 -10.79 -2.37 -9.82
C ARG A 141 -9.42 -2.86 -9.36
N VAL A 142 -9.29 -4.16 -9.23
CA VAL A 142 -8.04 -4.76 -8.74
C VAL A 142 -7.06 -4.98 -9.88
N LYS A 143 -5.79 -4.67 -9.62
CA LYS A 143 -4.64 -4.85 -10.51
C LYS A 143 -3.52 -5.60 -9.77
N PRO A 144 -2.71 -6.38 -10.39
CA PRO A 144 -2.82 -6.89 -11.74
C PRO A 144 -4.06 -7.66 -12.03
#